data_312f054de0c484cef4b3968f732282ea
#
_entry.id   312f054de0c484cef4b3968f732282ea
#
_cell.length_a   1.000
_cell.length_b   1.000
_cell.length_c   1.000
_cell.angle_alpha   90.00
_cell.angle_beta   90.00
_cell.angle_gamma   90.00
#
_symmetry.space_group_name_H-M   'P 1'
#
loop_
_entity.id
_entity.type
_entity.pdbx_description
1 polymer ?
#
loop_
_entity_poly.entity_id
_entity_poly.type
_entity_poly.pdbx_seq_one_letter_code
_entity_poly.pdbx_strand_id
1 'polypeptide(L)'
;LALEQADLEVLLTRVGVQQQALVAYWEWVAAGQQLDIYENLLSIALEREKGLEREVESGRRAEIFLTENAQNITRRRTLVTTAERDFRRAGNRLAFFLRDDSGLPVIPDPARLPHPEVVTPREKAAVPPLDIPSTLEKRPELRILQTAMQRAVRKVELSENALMPQLDLNFELSQPFGDIGEGGVSRDETDAIVGLTFSVPLERRAARGKLSQAEAKLEALRAEQR
;
A
#
# COMPACT_ATOMS: atom_id res chain seq x y z
N LEU A 1 12.56 17.77 -4.21
CA LEU A 1 11.53 17.14 -5.07
C LEU A 1 11.60 15.61 -5.07
N ALA A 2 12.76 14.95 -5.28
CA ALA A 2 12.86 13.48 -5.27
C ALA A 2 12.63 12.89 -3.87
N LEU A 3 13.25 13.46 -2.83
CA LEU A 3 13.02 13.07 -1.44
C LEU A 3 11.57 13.31 -1.02
N GLU A 4 11.01 14.47 -1.34
CA GLU A 4 9.61 14.79 -1.04
C GLU A 4 8.64 13.80 -1.69
N GLN A 5 8.89 13.40 -2.93
CA GLN A 5 8.09 12.38 -3.60
C GLN A 5 8.20 11.03 -2.87
N ALA A 6 9.41 10.62 -2.48
CA ALA A 6 9.63 9.38 -1.74
C ALA A 6 8.88 9.38 -0.38
N ASP A 7 8.90 10.49 0.35
CA ASP A 7 8.17 10.65 1.61
C ASP A 7 6.65 10.50 1.42
N LEU A 8 6.10 11.08 0.35
CA LEU A 8 4.68 10.97 0.01
C LEU A 8 4.31 9.53 -0.41
N GLU A 9 5.18 8.84 -1.15
CA GLU A 9 4.99 7.43 -1.52
C GLU A 9 5.00 6.50 -0.29
N VAL A 10 5.90 6.76 0.67
CA VAL A 10 5.93 6.06 1.97
C VAL A 10 4.64 6.31 2.74
N LEU A 11 4.14 7.55 2.76
CA LEU A 11 2.88 7.89 3.40
C LEU A 11 1.70 7.13 2.78
N LEU A 12 1.60 7.11 1.44
CA LEU A 12 0.56 6.36 0.73
C LEU A 12 0.62 4.87 1.01
N THR A 13 1.83 4.30 1.00
CA THR A 13 2.04 2.89 1.33
C THR A 13 1.56 2.60 2.75
N ARG A 14 1.88 3.46 3.72
CA ARG A 14 1.43 3.33 5.11
C ARG A 14 -0.10 3.36 5.21
N VAL A 15 -0.75 4.32 4.55
CA VAL A 15 -2.22 4.41 4.52
C VAL A 15 -2.84 3.17 3.89
N GLY A 16 -2.27 2.69 2.78
CA GLY A 16 -2.70 1.46 2.12
C GLY A 16 -2.60 0.22 3.01
N VAL A 17 -1.49 0.07 3.74
CA VAL A 17 -1.31 -1.02 4.71
C VAL A 17 -2.32 -0.92 5.86
N GLN A 18 -2.56 0.28 6.39
CA GLN A 18 -3.56 0.50 7.44
C GLN A 18 -4.98 0.13 6.95
N GLN A 19 -5.34 0.53 5.74
CA GLN A 19 -6.63 0.17 5.15
C GLN A 19 -6.78 -1.35 5.01
N GLN A 20 -5.76 -2.02 4.48
CA GLN A 20 -5.78 -3.48 4.33
C GLN A 20 -5.87 -4.20 5.68
N ALA A 21 -5.17 -3.70 6.70
CA ALA A 21 -5.24 -4.22 8.06
C ALA A 21 -6.65 -4.07 8.65
N LEU A 22 -7.30 -2.91 8.45
CA LEU A 22 -8.68 -2.68 8.90
C LEU A 22 -9.67 -3.60 8.20
N VAL A 23 -9.53 -3.80 6.88
CA VAL A 23 -10.36 -4.75 6.12
C VAL A 23 -10.18 -6.16 6.66
N ALA A 24 -8.93 -6.61 6.84
CA ALA A 24 -8.64 -7.94 7.38
C ALA A 24 -9.19 -8.12 8.82
N TYR A 25 -9.13 -7.07 9.64
CA TYR A 25 -9.72 -7.07 10.98
C TYR A 25 -11.23 -7.27 10.94
N TRP A 26 -11.95 -6.51 10.12
CA TRP A 26 -13.39 -6.62 10.02
C TRP A 26 -13.86 -7.93 9.37
N GLU A 27 -13.08 -8.47 8.42
CA GLU A 27 -13.32 -9.82 7.88
C GLU A 27 -13.19 -10.89 8.96
N TRP A 28 -12.19 -10.77 9.84
CA TRP A 28 -12.00 -11.68 10.97
C TRP A 28 -13.13 -11.57 11.99
N VAL A 29 -13.55 -10.35 12.33
CA VAL A 29 -14.70 -10.11 13.23
C VAL A 29 -15.98 -10.70 12.64
N ALA A 30 -16.27 -10.45 11.37
CA ALA A 30 -17.46 -10.97 10.71
C ALA A 30 -17.47 -12.51 10.66
N ALA A 31 -16.33 -13.12 10.34
CA ALA A 31 -16.21 -14.58 10.31
C ALA A 31 -16.39 -15.20 11.71
N GLY A 32 -15.87 -14.55 12.77
CA GLY A 32 -16.05 -15.00 14.14
C GLY A 32 -17.50 -14.92 14.61
N GLN A 33 -18.19 -13.81 14.33
CA GLN A 33 -19.61 -13.67 14.61
C GLN A 33 -20.47 -14.67 13.85
N GLN A 34 -20.13 -14.95 12.61
CA GLN A 34 -20.83 -15.94 11.80
C GLN A 34 -20.66 -17.35 12.38
N LEU A 35 -19.47 -17.68 12.87
CA LEU A 35 -19.22 -18.96 13.54
C LEU A 35 -20.09 -19.08 14.80
N ASP A 36 -20.10 -18.09 15.66
CA ASP A 36 -20.92 -18.05 16.89
C ASP A 36 -22.42 -18.24 16.58
N ILE A 37 -22.94 -17.56 15.56
CA ILE A 37 -24.32 -17.72 15.10
C ILE A 37 -24.59 -19.18 14.68
N TYR A 38 -23.72 -19.81 13.91
CA TYR A 38 -23.94 -21.19 13.44
C TYR A 38 -23.80 -22.20 14.57
N GLU A 39 -22.89 -22.01 15.53
CA GLU A 39 -22.81 -22.83 16.73
C GLU A 39 -24.08 -22.75 17.56
N ASN A 40 -24.60 -21.55 17.79
CA ASN A 40 -25.87 -21.32 18.48
C ASN A 40 -27.04 -21.99 17.76
N LEU A 41 -27.12 -21.86 16.43
CA LEU A 41 -28.15 -22.52 15.63
C LEU A 41 -28.04 -24.06 15.67
N LEU A 42 -26.84 -24.60 15.76
CA LEU A 42 -26.63 -26.04 15.94
C LEU A 42 -27.07 -26.48 17.33
N SER A 43 -26.74 -25.74 18.38
CA SER A 43 -27.14 -26.06 19.74
C SER A 43 -28.66 -26.09 19.90
N ILE A 44 -29.39 -25.12 19.33
CA ILE A 44 -30.86 -25.10 19.28
C ILE A 44 -31.41 -26.34 18.58
N ALA A 45 -30.82 -26.78 17.46
CA ALA A 45 -31.27 -27.95 16.74
C ALA A 45 -31.06 -29.26 17.52
N LEU A 46 -29.94 -29.36 18.27
CA LEU A 46 -29.67 -30.49 19.18
C LEU A 46 -30.59 -30.52 20.39
N GLU A 47 -30.91 -29.34 20.95
CA GLU A 47 -31.91 -29.27 22.03
C GLU A 47 -33.31 -29.68 21.56
N ARG A 48 -33.70 -29.24 20.35
CA ARG A 48 -34.96 -29.66 19.71
C ARG A 48 -35.03 -31.17 19.49
N GLU A 49 -33.92 -31.83 19.16
CA GLU A 49 -33.87 -33.30 18.98
C GLU A 49 -34.34 -34.02 20.24
N LYS A 50 -33.78 -33.62 21.41
CA LYS A 50 -34.17 -34.19 22.72
C LYS A 50 -35.67 -33.99 23.05
N GLY A 51 -36.29 -32.93 22.56
CA GLY A 51 -37.71 -32.67 22.67
C GLY A 51 -38.53 -33.59 21.80
N LEU A 52 -38.11 -33.74 20.51
CA LEU A 52 -38.77 -34.61 19.53
C LEU A 52 -38.69 -36.07 19.93
N GLU A 53 -37.55 -36.56 20.46
CA GLU A 53 -37.40 -37.93 20.98
C GLU A 53 -38.48 -38.27 21.99
N ARG A 54 -38.66 -37.41 23.01
CA ARG A 54 -39.71 -37.58 24.05
C ARG A 54 -41.11 -37.55 23.48
N GLU A 55 -41.39 -36.75 22.45
CA GLU A 55 -42.69 -36.68 21.81
C GLU A 55 -42.98 -37.93 20.99
N VAL A 56 -41.97 -38.49 20.29
CA VAL A 56 -42.09 -39.72 19.52
C VAL A 56 -42.25 -40.94 20.42
N GLU A 57 -41.44 -41.05 21.48
CA GLU A 57 -41.52 -42.12 22.46
C GLU A 57 -42.89 -42.17 23.13
N SER A 58 -43.51 -41.01 23.42
CA SER A 58 -44.88 -40.92 23.93
C SER A 58 -45.98 -41.10 22.90
N GLY A 59 -45.66 -41.38 21.65
CA GLY A 59 -46.60 -41.55 20.57
C GLY A 59 -47.32 -40.26 20.10
N ARG A 60 -46.91 -39.11 20.61
CA ARG A 60 -47.52 -37.81 20.24
C ARG A 60 -47.07 -37.27 18.92
N ARG A 61 -45.94 -37.79 18.37
CA ARG A 61 -45.41 -37.33 17.09
C ARG A 61 -44.88 -38.52 16.28
N ALA A 62 -44.94 -38.42 14.97
CA ALA A 62 -44.41 -39.45 14.07
C ALA A 62 -42.89 -39.41 13.98
N GLU A 63 -42.24 -40.56 13.83
CA GLU A 63 -40.75 -40.72 13.79
C GLU A 63 -40.09 -39.93 12.66
N ILE A 64 -40.83 -39.64 11.57
CA ILE A 64 -40.33 -38.86 10.43
C ILE A 64 -39.76 -37.50 10.86
N PHE A 65 -40.29 -36.88 11.92
CA PHE A 65 -39.81 -35.60 12.44
C PHE A 65 -38.39 -35.68 13.07
N LEU A 66 -38.03 -36.87 13.60
CA LEU A 66 -36.64 -37.11 14.05
C LEU A 66 -35.69 -37.16 12.85
N THR A 67 -36.08 -37.86 11.78
CA THR A 67 -35.30 -37.95 10.55
C THR A 67 -35.08 -36.59 9.90
N GLU A 68 -36.12 -35.76 9.82
CA GLU A 68 -36.03 -34.40 9.30
C GLU A 68 -35.10 -33.53 10.16
N ASN A 69 -35.22 -33.65 11.49
CA ASN A 69 -34.33 -32.88 12.42
C ASN A 69 -32.87 -33.35 12.33
N ALA A 70 -32.61 -34.64 12.18
CA ALA A 70 -31.26 -35.19 11.96
C ALA A 70 -30.61 -34.66 10.68
N GLN A 71 -31.39 -34.55 9.59
CA GLN A 71 -30.92 -33.90 8.36
C GLN A 71 -30.57 -32.42 8.60
N ASN A 72 -31.42 -31.70 9.34
CA ASN A 72 -31.16 -30.29 9.69
C ASN A 72 -29.89 -30.15 10.53
N ILE A 73 -29.69 -30.98 11.56
CA ILE A 73 -28.47 -31.03 12.36
C ILE A 73 -27.24 -31.27 11.49
N THR A 74 -27.31 -32.22 10.58
CA THR A 74 -26.20 -32.53 9.65
C THR A 74 -25.82 -31.31 8.80
N ARG A 75 -26.82 -30.60 8.24
CA ARG A 75 -26.57 -29.34 7.50
C ARG A 75 -25.93 -28.27 8.37
N ARG A 76 -26.42 -28.11 9.61
CA ARG A 76 -25.86 -27.12 10.54
C ARG A 76 -24.42 -27.44 10.94
N ARG A 77 -24.08 -28.72 11.17
CA ARG A 77 -22.70 -29.17 11.41
C ARG A 77 -21.77 -28.80 10.25
N THR A 78 -22.24 -28.98 9.01
CA THR A 78 -21.47 -28.58 7.81
C THR A 78 -21.25 -27.06 7.78
N LEU A 79 -22.26 -26.25 8.15
CA LEU A 79 -22.12 -24.80 8.22
C LEU A 79 -21.10 -24.39 9.30
N VAL A 80 -21.14 -24.99 10.49
CA VAL A 80 -20.17 -24.75 11.57
C VAL A 80 -18.74 -25.08 11.09
N THR A 81 -18.52 -26.29 10.52
CA THR A 81 -17.19 -26.67 10.02
C THR A 81 -16.69 -25.71 8.93
N THR A 82 -17.57 -25.23 8.07
CA THR A 82 -17.23 -24.25 7.03
C THR A 82 -16.86 -22.91 7.67
N ALA A 83 -17.65 -22.43 8.63
CA ALA A 83 -17.41 -21.18 9.33
C ALA A 83 -16.13 -21.21 10.16
N GLU A 84 -15.82 -22.33 10.85
CA GLU A 84 -14.56 -22.52 11.55
C GLU A 84 -13.34 -22.39 10.60
N ARG A 85 -13.43 -23.01 9.43
CA ARG A 85 -12.38 -22.89 8.41
C ARG A 85 -12.23 -21.45 7.96
N ASP A 86 -13.33 -20.75 7.70
CA ASP A 86 -13.31 -19.38 7.20
C ASP A 86 -12.82 -18.41 8.29
N PHE A 87 -13.19 -18.63 9.55
CA PHE A 87 -12.67 -17.89 10.69
C PHE A 87 -11.15 -18.05 10.86
N ARG A 88 -10.64 -19.29 10.79
CA ARG A 88 -9.19 -19.55 10.80
C ARG A 88 -8.46 -18.88 9.64
N ARG A 89 -9.06 -18.90 8.43
CA ARG A 89 -8.50 -18.23 7.25
C ARG A 89 -8.43 -16.70 7.45
N ALA A 90 -9.48 -16.10 7.98
CA ALA A 90 -9.53 -14.67 8.27
C ALA A 90 -8.49 -14.30 9.36
N GLY A 91 -8.34 -15.13 10.40
CA GLY A 91 -7.31 -14.96 11.43
C GLY A 91 -5.89 -15.00 10.86
N ASN A 92 -5.61 -15.96 9.96
CA ASN A 92 -4.30 -16.04 9.29
C ASN A 92 -4.05 -14.81 8.40
N ARG A 93 -5.07 -14.29 7.73
CA ARG A 93 -4.95 -13.05 6.93
C ARG A 93 -4.66 -11.84 7.82
N LEU A 94 -5.35 -11.72 8.95
CA LEU A 94 -5.11 -10.65 9.90
C LEU A 94 -3.72 -10.76 10.55
N ALA A 95 -3.23 -11.97 10.82
CA ALA A 95 -1.88 -12.21 11.36
C ALA A 95 -0.76 -11.64 10.48
N PHE A 96 -1.01 -11.45 9.18
CA PHE A 96 -0.06 -10.78 8.30
C PHE A 96 0.26 -9.36 8.74
N PHE A 97 -0.71 -8.66 9.34
CA PHE A 97 -0.58 -7.28 9.82
C PHE A 97 -0.26 -7.18 11.31
N LEU A 98 -0.50 -8.24 12.09
CA LEU A 98 -0.20 -8.27 13.51
C LEU A 98 1.21 -8.84 13.74
N ARG A 99 2.03 -8.09 14.46
CA ARG A 99 3.40 -8.47 14.79
C ARG A 99 3.61 -8.41 16.29
N ASP A 100 4.38 -9.37 16.80
CA ASP A 100 4.93 -9.28 18.16
C ASP A 100 6.15 -8.35 18.22
N ASP A 101 6.70 -8.19 19.42
CA ASP A 101 7.89 -7.38 19.66
C ASP A 101 9.13 -7.89 18.91
N SER A 102 9.13 -9.16 18.49
CA SER A 102 10.17 -9.80 17.68
C SER A 102 9.94 -9.63 16.18
N GLY A 103 8.82 -9.03 15.76
CA GLY A 103 8.41 -8.86 14.37
C GLY A 103 7.81 -10.10 13.71
N LEU A 104 7.51 -11.16 14.49
CA LEU A 104 6.85 -12.36 13.99
C LEU A 104 5.33 -12.18 13.88
N PRO A 105 4.68 -12.82 12.91
CA PRO A 105 3.22 -12.74 12.77
C PRO A 105 2.51 -13.43 13.96
N VAL A 106 1.49 -12.76 14.47
CA VAL A 106 0.68 -13.25 15.59
C VAL A 106 -0.73 -13.54 15.12
N ILE A 107 -1.21 -14.77 15.34
CA ILE A 107 -2.60 -15.12 15.08
C ILE A 107 -3.47 -14.47 16.17
N PRO A 108 -4.55 -13.75 15.79
CA PRO A 108 -5.40 -13.08 16.76
C PRO A 108 -6.10 -14.10 17.66
N ASP A 109 -6.14 -13.80 18.95
CA ASP A 109 -6.85 -14.60 19.93
C ASP A 109 -8.36 -14.45 19.73
N PRO A 110 -9.13 -15.55 19.56
CA PRO A 110 -10.59 -15.52 19.48
C PRO A 110 -11.27 -14.77 20.64
N ALA A 111 -10.68 -14.79 21.84
CA ALA A 111 -11.19 -14.07 23.01
C ALA A 111 -11.19 -12.53 22.84
N ARG A 112 -10.48 -12.02 21.84
CA ARG A 112 -10.44 -10.59 21.49
C ARG A 112 -11.50 -10.17 20.48
N LEU A 113 -12.39 -11.08 20.07
CA LEU A 113 -13.52 -10.71 19.23
C LEU A 113 -14.39 -9.67 19.94
N PRO A 114 -14.74 -8.56 19.27
CA PRO A 114 -15.63 -7.59 19.86
C PRO A 114 -17.04 -8.19 20.03
N HIS A 115 -17.69 -7.85 21.14
CA HIS A 115 -19.06 -8.28 21.38
C HIS A 115 -20.00 -7.75 20.28
N PRO A 116 -21.00 -8.52 19.80
CA PRO A 116 -21.91 -8.11 18.72
C PRO A 116 -22.55 -6.74 18.90
N GLU A 117 -22.85 -6.33 20.12
CA GLU A 117 -23.42 -5.01 20.44
C GLU A 117 -22.49 -3.84 20.08
N VAL A 118 -21.18 -4.06 20.08
CA VAL A 118 -20.20 -3.03 19.73
C VAL A 118 -20.12 -2.85 18.20
N VAL A 119 -20.50 -3.89 17.44
CA VAL A 119 -20.41 -3.93 15.99
C VAL A 119 -21.69 -3.43 15.32
N THR A 120 -22.79 -3.30 16.06
CA THR A 120 -24.03 -2.72 15.52
C THR A 120 -23.76 -1.30 14.99
N PRO A 121 -24.18 -1.00 13.74
CA PRO A 121 -24.01 0.34 13.19
C PRO A 121 -24.67 1.36 14.11
N ARG A 122 -23.85 2.14 14.81
CA ARG A 122 -24.34 3.35 15.46
C ARG A 122 -25.04 4.18 14.42
N GLU A 123 -26.19 4.77 14.75
CA GLU A 123 -26.86 5.75 13.88
C GLU A 123 -25.80 6.59 13.18
N LYS A 124 -25.91 6.70 11.86
CA LYS A 124 -24.92 7.41 11.03
C LYS A 124 -24.66 8.78 11.68
N ALA A 125 -23.55 8.89 12.39
CA ALA A 125 -23.09 10.20 12.81
C ALA A 125 -23.08 11.07 11.55
N ALA A 126 -23.76 12.21 11.59
CA ALA A 126 -23.82 13.10 10.45
C ALA A 126 -22.39 13.38 10.00
N VAL A 127 -22.00 12.83 8.86
CA VAL A 127 -20.68 13.11 8.28
C VAL A 127 -20.69 14.61 8.00
N PRO A 128 -19.80 15.40 8.62
CA PRO A 128 -19.75 16.82 8.34
C PRO A 128 -19.57 17.03 6.84
N PRO A 129 -20.18 18.07 6.25
CA PRO A 129 -20.03 18.34 4.84
C PRO A 129 -18.53 18.42 4.51
N LEU A 130 -18.08 17.55 3.59
CA LEU A 130 -16.69 17.55 3.14
C LEU A 130 -16.45 18.84 2.34
N ASP A 131 -15.53 19.65 2.80
CA ASP A 131 -14.95 20.69 1.97
C ASP A 131 -14.04 20.02 0.93
N ILE A 132 -14.62 19.74 -0.25
CA ILE A 132 -13.95 19.01 -1.33
C ILE A 132 -12.65 19.71 -1.75
N PRO A 133 -12.59 21.04 -1.98
CA PRO A 133 -11.34 21.71 -2.37
C PRO A 133 -10.22 21.50 -1.35
N SER A 134 -10.44 21.74 -0.08
CA SER A 134 -9.40 21.59 0.95
C SER A 134 -8.98 20.14 1.17
N THR A 135 -9.89 19.21 0.92
CA THR A 135 -9.59 17.77 1.00
C THR A 135 -8.72 17.32 -0.18
N LEU A 136 -8.99 17.82 -1.40
CA LEU A 136 -8.19 17.51 -2.59
C LEU A 136 -6.76 18.04 -2.45
N GLU A 137 -6.57 19.26 -1.95
CA GLU A 137 -5.22 19.82 -1.74
C GLU A 137 -4.36 19.01 -0.76
N LYS A 138 -5.00 18.32 0.19
CA LYS A 138 -4.30 17.47 1.18
C LYS A 138 -4.01 16.07 0.70
N ARG A 139 -4.53 15.65 -0.46
CA ARG A 139 -4.34 14.31 -0.98
C ARG A 139 -2.88 14.08 -1.42
N PRO A 140 -2.20 13.08 -0.85
CA PRO A 140 -0.81 12.78 -1.20
C PRO A 140 -0.63 12.48 -2.68
N GLU A 141 -1.62 11.83 -3.32
CA GLU A 141 -1.59 11.47 -4.74
C GLU A 141 -1.47 12.70 -5.64
N LEU A 142 -2.26 13.76 -5.34
CA LEU A 142 -2.21 15.01 -6.10
C LEU A 142 -0.89 15.76 -5.86
N ARG A 143 -0.35 15.71 -4.65
CA ARG A 143 0.97 16.29 -4.34
C ARG A 143 2.09 15.56 -5.07
N ILE A 144 2.02 14.24 -5.18
CA ILE A 144 2.97 13.44 -5.99
C ILE A 144 2.89 13.87 -7.45
N LEU A 145 1.69 13.98 -8.01
CA LEU A 145 1.50 14.43 -9.39
C LEU A 145 2.07 15.84 -9.62
N GLN A 146 1.79 16.78 -8.72
CA GLN A 146 2.34 18.14 -8.78
C GLN A 146 3.88 18.13 -8.75
N THR A 147 4.48 17.34 -7.86
CA THR A 147 5.93 17.19 -7.77
C THR A 147 6.51 16.57 -9.06
N ALA A 148 5.84 15.58 -9.63
CA ALA A 148 6.21 14.97 -10.90
C ALA A 148 6.15 15.97 -12.06
N MET A 149 5.12 16.82 -12.10
CA MET A 149 4.99 17.90 -13.08
C MET A 149 6.12 18.93 -12.95
N GLN A 150 6.46 19.37 -11.74
CA GLN A 150 7.58 20.30 -11.51
C GLN A 150 8.91 19.70 -12.00
N ARG A 151 9.14 18.40 -11.75
CA ARG A 151 10.33 17.70 -12.27
C ARG A 151 10.32 17.62 -13.78
N ALA A 152 9.17 17.40 -14.42
CA ALA A 152 9.05 17.38 -15.86
C ALA A 152 9.35 18.76 -16.48
N VAL A 153 8.86 19.86 -15.87
CA VAL A 153 9.22 21.23 -16.26
C VAL A 153 10.73 21.46 -16.21
N ARG A 154 11.38 21.09 -15.09
CA ARG A 154 12.84 21.19 -14.97
C ARG A 154 13.58 20.34 -16.00
N LYS A 155 13.00 19.21 -16.40
CA LYS A 155 13.59 18.36 -17.44
C LYS A 155 13.48 19.00 -18.85
N VAL A 156 12.39 19.71 -19.13
CA VAL A 156 12.25 20.51 -20.35
C VAL A 156 13.31 21.61 -20.38
N GLU A 157 13.40 22.45 -19.31
CA GLU A 157 14.41 23.50 -19.19
C GLU A 157 15.85 22.98 -19.40
N LEU A 158 16.17 21.83 -18.80
CA LEU A 158 17.47 21.18 -18.95
C LEU A 158 17.71 20.72 -20.41
N SER A 159 16.67 20.21 -21.08
CA SER A 159 16.77 19.76 -22.46
C SER A 159 16.88 20.92 -23.43
N GLU A 160 16.26 22.06 -23.16
CA GLU A 160 16.43 23.31 -23.88
C GLU A 160 17.87 23.85 -23.71
N ASN A 161 18.40 23.84 -22.49
CA ASN A 161 19.78 24.25 -22.22
C ASN A 161 20.79 23.41 -22.99
N ALA A 162 20.53 22.11 -23.19
CA ALA A 162 21.40 21.23 -24.00
C ALA A 162 21.46 21.60 -25.50
N LEU A 163 20.60 22.50 -25.99
CA LEU A 163 20.61 23.05 -27.32
C LEU A 163 21.49 24.32 -27.44
N MET A 164 21.89 24.88 -26.29
CA MET A 164 22.69 26.10 -26.25
C MET A 164 24.18 25.78 -26.37
N PRO A 165 25.01 26.74 -26.85
CA PRO A 165 26.45 26.62 -26.75
C PRO A 165 26.93 26.49 -25.32
N GLN A 166 27.98 25.71 -25.11
CA GLN A 166 28.59 25.51 -23.81
C GLN A 166 29.89 26.31 -23.70
N LEU A 167 30.10 26.90 -22.58
CA LEU A 167 31.33 27.63 -22.24
C LEU A 167 31.84 27.06 -20.92
N ASP A 168 32.95 26.33 -20.97
CA ASP A 168 33.56 25.70 -19.82
C ASP A 168 34.85 26.44 -19.45
N LEU A 169 34.94 26.84 -18.18
CA LEU A 169 36.14 27.39 -17.60
C LEU A 169 36.78 26.32 -16.69
N ASN A 170 37.96 25.87 -17.08
CA ASN A 170 38.72 24.90 -16.31
C ASN A 170 39.89 25.61 -15.64
N PHE A 171 40.03 25.37 -14.35
CA PHE A 171 41.18 25.79 -13.56
C PHE A 171 41.83 24.55 -12.97
N GLU A 172 43.07 24.29 -13.34
CA GLU A 172 43.87 23.17 -12.85
C GLU A 172 45.11 23.73 -12.15
N LEU A 173 45.32 23.34 -10.92
CA LEU A 173 46.50 23.65 -10.12
C LEU A 173 47.15 22.31 -9.81
N SER A 174 48.36 22.10 -10.31
CA SER A 174 49.14 20.89 -10.04
C SER A 174 50.49 21.22 -9.44
N GLN A 175 50.85 20.49 -8.42
CA GLN A 175 52.18 20.55 -7.82
C GLN A 175 52.73 19.14 -7.75
N PRO A 176 53.73 18.82 -8.56
CA PRO A 176 54.37 17.52 -8.51
C PRO A 176 55.22 17.40 -7.25
N PHE A 177 55.16 16.25 -6.58
CA PHE A 177 55.96 15.89 -5.41
C PHE A 177 56.83 14.67 -5.77
N GLY A 178 58.06 14.66 -5.30
CA GLY A 178 58.99 13.52 -5.40
C GLY A 178 60.35 13.88 -5.99
N ASP A 179 61.29 12.90 -5.94
CA ASP A 179 62.64 13.06 -6.45
C ASP A 179 62.68 13.19 -7.97
N ILE A 180 63.64 14.00 -8.46
CA ILE A 180 63.88 14.19 -9.88
C ILE A 180 64.55 12.92 -10.45
N GLY A 181 63.88 12.22 -11.34
CA GLY A 181 64.48 11.10 -12.08
C GLY A 181 65.53 11.57 -13.12
N GLU A 182 66.47 10.70 -13.46
CA GLU A 182 67.50 11.01 -14.50
C GLU A 182 66.85 11.45 -15.81
N GLY A 183 67.09 12.68 -16.24
CA GLY A 183 66.58 13.27 -17.48
C GLY A 183 65.27 14.04 -17.36
N GLY A 184 64.73 14.24 -16.14
CA GLY A 184 63.48 14.98 -15.90
C GLY A 184 63.66 16.49 -15.76
N VAL A 185 62.61 17.24 -16.07
CA VAL A 185 62.45 18.66 -15.80
C VAL A 185 62.19 18.85 -14.30
N SER A 186 62.63 19.97 -13.72
CA SER A 186 62.38 20.30 -12.32
C SER A 186 60.90 20.11 -11.92
N ARG A 187 60.65 19.42 -10.80
CA ARG A 187 59.30 19.16 -10.25
C ARG A 187 58.93 20.13 -9.12
N ASP A 188 59.74 21.18 -8.94
CA ASP A 188 59.54 22.14 -7.85
C ASP A 188 58.62 23.31 -8.21
N GLU A 189 58.17 23.37 -9.46
CA GLU A 189 57.28 24.43 -9.92
C GLU A 189 55.81 24.00 -9.83
N THR A 190 55.01 24.92 -9.30
CA THR A 190 53.53 24.76 -9.27
C THR A 190 52.99 25.23 -10.62
N ASP A 191 52.34 24.33 -11.31
CA ASP A 191 51.66 24.63 -12.59
C ASP A 191 50.22 25.10 -12.32
N ALA A 192 49.87 26.27 -12.87
CA ALA A 192 48.51 26.78 -12.86
C ALA A 192 48.03 26.91 -14.32
N ILE A 193 47.05 26.12 -14.70
CA ILE A 193 46.50 26.13 -16.04
C ILE A 193 45.06 26.66 -15.99
N VAL A 194 44.78 27.68 -16.78
CA VAL A 194 43.42 28.21 -17.00
C VAL A 194 43.02 27.93 -18.41
N GLY A 195 42.00 27.11 -18.59
CA GLY A 195 41.46 26.74 -19.90
C GLY A 195 40.05 27.28 -20.08
N LEU A 196 39.77 27.85 -21.24
CA LEU A 196 38.42 28.24 -21.66
C LEU A 196 38.05 27.44 -22.91
N THR A 197 37.01 26.59 -22.79
CA THR A 197 36.53 25.76 -23.87
C THR A 197 35.15 26.25 -24.30
N PHE A 198 35.00 26.66 -25.56
CA PHE A 198 33.74 27.03 -26.15
C PHE A 198 33.29 25.93 -27.13
N SER A 199 32.13 25.33 -26.92
CA SER A 199 31.58 24.21 -27.67
C SER A 199 30.22 24.57 -28.22
N VAL A 200 30.03 24.40 -29.53
CA VAL A 200 28.75 24.60 -30.22
C VAL A 200 28.28 23.28 -30.82
N PRO A 201 27.14 22.74 -30.34
CA PRO A 201 26.62 21.49 -30.92
C PRO A 201 26.08 21.74 -32.33
N LEU A 202 26.75 21.23 -33.33
CA LEU A 202 26.32 21.32 -34.75
C LEU A 202 25.19 20.33 -35.06
N GLU A 203 25.27 19.11 -34.53
CA GLU A 203 24.23 18.12 -34.65
C GLU A 203 23.29 18.15 -33.43
N ARG A 204 22.10 18.70 -33.64
CA ARG A 204 21.12 18.90 -32.57
C ARG A 204 20.01 17.86 -32.55
N ARG A 205 20.09 16.79 -33.39
CA ARG A 205 19.00 15.80 -33.53
C ARG A 205 18.70 15.09 -32.19
N ALA A 206 19.75 14.61 -31.51
CA ALA A 206 19.61 13.94 -30.22
C ALA A 206 19.06 14.88 -29.13
N ALA A 207 19.54 16.12 -29.05
CA ALA A 207 19.07 17.11 -28.10
C ALA A 207 17.59 17.51 -28.36
N ARG A 208 17.20 17.72 -29.64
CA ARG A 208 15.80 17.97 -30.00
C ARG A 208 14.90 16.78 -29.69
N GLY A 209 15.35 15.55 -29.92
CA GLY A 209 14.60 14.35 -29.53
C GLY A 209 14.37 14.25 -28.03
N LYS A 210 15.39 14.59 -27.21
CA LYS A 210 15.25 14.63 -25.75
C LYS A 210 14.29 15.74 -25.30
N LEU A 211 14.30 16.91 -25.92
CA LEU A 211 13.37 18.00 -25.66
C LEU A 211 11.94 17.56 -25.96
N SER A 212 11.67 17.05 -27.16
CA SER A 212 10.34 16.59 -27.55
C SER A 212 9.82 15.48 -26.63
N GLN A 213 10.70 14.57 -26.19
CA GLN A 213 10.33 13.54 -25.21
C GLN A 213 9.96 14.15 -23.84
N ALA A 214 10.71 15.17 -23.38
CA ALA A 214 10.42 15.85 -22.12
C ALA A 214 9.10 16.62 -22.17
N GLU A 215 8.82 17.32 -23.27
CA GLU A 215 7.57 18.03 -23.53
C GLU A 215 6.37 17.06 -23.55
N ALA A 216 6.47 15.94 -24.29
CA ALA A 216 5.43 14.93 -24.35
C ALA A 216 5.14 14.33 -22.95
N LYS A 217 6.18 14.12 -22.13
CA LYS A 217 6.01 13.65 -20.75
C LYS A 217 5.28 14.68 -19.89
N LEU A 218 5.59 15.96 -20.03
CA LEU A 218 4.91 17.04 -19.30
C LEU A 218 3.43 17.12 -19.71
N GLU A 219 3.11 17.02 -20.99
CA GLU A 219 1.74 17.00 -21.49
C GLU A 219 0.94 15.79 -20.98
N ALA A 220 1.56 14.61 -20.92
CA ALA A 220 0.93 13.42 -20.35
C ALA A 220 0.55 13.62 -18.86
N LEU A 221 1.46 14.20 -18.04
CA LEU A 221 1.18 14.50 -16.63
C LEU A 221 0.09 15.58 -16.47
N ARG A 222 0.04 16.56 -17.35
CA ARG A 222 -1.05 17.58 -17.36
C ARG A 222 -2.41 16.97 -17.71
N ALA A 223 -2.44 15.97 -18.58
CA ALA A 223 -3.66 15.23 -18.92
C ALA A 223 -4.14 14.36 -17.74
N GLU A 224 -3.21 13.79 -16.99
CA GLU A 224 -3.52 12.99 -15.79
C GLU A 224 -4.10 13.82 -14.64
N GLN A 225 -3.78 15.12 -14.59
CA GLN A 225 -4.31 16.05 -13.58
C GLN A 225 -5.78 16.45 -13.83
N ARG A 226 -6.28 16.34 -15.07
CA ARG A 226 -7.65 16.74 -15.49
C ARG A 226 -8.68 15.67 -15.14
#